data_b6e1eea548e0d9a60532261332f75a11
#
_entry.id   b6e1eea548e0d9a60532261332f75a11
#
_cell.length_a   1.000
_cell.length_b   1.000
_cell.length_c   1.000
_cell.angle_alpha   90.00
_cell.angle_beta   90.00
_cell.angle_gamma   90.00
#
_symmetry.space_group_name_H-M   'P 1'
#
loop_
_entity.id
_entity.type
_entity.pdbx_description
1 polymer ?
#
loop_
_entity_poly.entity_id
_entity_poly.type
_entity_poly.pdbx_seq_one_letter_code
_entity_poly.pdbx_strand_id
1 'polypeptide(L)'
;QATPIKPDTSKNLHIDNIDKKLSNVLHDLFNSSKLTESAKVKIASAFFSPAGFIKISEPLTKISKVQILLGTEPNSNKGQWDKKLEENEAAFIKRQLQESIENQDKYIKKERDYFPFDQASSSSVKTMLTALKTGNIEVRRYEKNFLHAKAYLFKEDEHPENSVIIGSSNLTANGLSANLELNVSNHDPEVIKETEQWFDRLWDESVPFNLASYFEEIFTPRDPFVIFLKVLWELYGEEVLEEYIQDKKLPLTDFQKHGVERALRL
;
A
#
# COMPACT_ATOMS: atom_id res chain seq x y z
N GLN A 1 26.17 2.17 37.31
CA GLN A 1 25.88 1.37 36.11
C GLN A 1 24.41 0.99 36.18
N ALA A 2 23.55 1.57 35.34
CA ALA A 2 22.17 1.18 35.23
C ALA A 2 22.10 -0.23 34.62
N THR A 3 21.42 -1.15 35.30
CA THR A 3 21.17 -2.50 34.81
C THR A 3 20.36 -2.37 33.53
N PRO A 4 20.78 -2.99 32.40
CA PRO A 4 19.98 -2.95 31.18
C PRO A 4 18.62 -3.58 31.48
N ILE A 5 17.54 -2.85 31.19
CA ILE A 5 16.16 -3.33 31.28
C ILE A 5 16.06 -4.46 30.27
N LYS A 6 15.89 -5.70 30.75
CA LYS A 6 15.60 -6.82 29.83
C LYS A 6 14.25 -6.52 29.16
N PRO A 7 14.18 -6.60 27.84
CA PRO A 7 12.91 -6.43 27.16
C PRO A 7 11.93 -7.49 27.69
N ASP A 8 10.69 -7.07 27.94
CA ASP A 8 9.61 -7.98 28.31
C ASP A 8 9.25 -8.87 27.12
N THR A 9 9.89 -10.03 27.03
CA THR A 9 9.67 -11.01 25.97
C THR A 9 8.31 -11.71 26.03
N SER A 10 7.47 -11.39 27.04
CA SER A 10 6.12 -11.96 27.18
C SER A 10 5.08 -11.31 26.26
N LYS A 11 5.37 -10.17 25.62
CA LYS A 11 4.46 -9.50 24.69
C LYS A 11 4.46 -10.21 23.34
N ASN A 12 3.54 -11.09 23.24
CA ASN A 12 2.99 -11.74 22.04
C ASN A 12 3.53 -11.40 20.67
N LEU A 13 4.21 -12.32 20.22
CA LEU A 13 4.93 -12.48 19.01
C LEU A 13 4.07 -12.82 17.77
N HIS A 14 2.80 -13.11 17.94
CA HIS A 14 1.92 -13.68 16.92
C HIS A 14 0.83 -12.70 16.49
N ILE A 15 0.73 -12.42 15.19
CA ILE A 15 -0.31 -11.58 14.60
C ILE A 15 -0.80 -12.32 13.37
N ASP A 16 -2.05 -12.77 13.36
CA ASP A 16 -2.61 -13.72 12.38
C ASP A 16 -3.84 -13.20 11.63
N ASN A 17 -4.31 -12.00 11.95
CA ASN A 17 -5.54 -11.39 11.46
C ASN A 17 -6.83 -12.12 11.88
N ILE A 18 -6.76 -13.14 12.74
CA ILE A 18 -7.91 -13.80 13.37
C ILE A 18 -8.16 -13.15 14.73
N ASP A 19 -7.30 -13.48 15.70
CA ASP A 19 -7.39 -12.96 17.06
C ASP A 19 -6.77 -11.57 17.16
N LYS A 20 -5.69 -11.31 16.40
CA LYS A 20 -4.99 -10.04 16.33
C LYS A 20 -4.84 -9.57 14.88
N LYS A 21 -5.56 -8.50 14.54
CA LYS A 21 -5.39 -7.83 13.25
C LYS A 21 -4.14 -6.98 13.25
N LEU A 22 -3.32 -7.13 12.22
CA LEU A 22 -2.09 -6.34 12.08
C LEU A 22 -2.40 -4.83 12.06
N SER A 23 -3.49 -4.40 11.42
CA SER A 23 -3.92 -3.00 11.44
C SER A 23 -4.09 -2.44 12.84
N ASN A 24 -4.69 -3.21 13.77
CA ASN A 24 -4.90 -2.77 15.15
C ASN A 24 -3.58 -2.69 15.91
N VAL A 25 -2.72 -3.71 15.73
CA VAL A 25 -1.39 -3.73 16.37
C VAL A 25 -0.55 -2.54 15.92
N LEU A 26 -0.53 -2.23 14.61
CA LEU A 26 0.18 -1.08 14.09
C LEU A 26 -0.43 0.24 14.58
N HIS A 27 -1.75 0.32 14.66
CA HIS A 27 -2.44 1.50 15.18
C HIS A 27 -2.07 1.76 16.64
N ASP A 28 -2.10 0.73 17.49
CA ASP A 28 -1.74 0.83 18.90
C ASP A 28 -0.25 1.19 19.05
N LEU A 29 0.63 0.54 18.28
CA LEU A 29 2.07 0.78 18.30
C LEU A 29 2.41 2.22 17.91
N PHE A 30 1.84 2.73 16.82
CA PHE A 30 2.13 4.10 16.37
C PHE A 30 1.50 5.15 17.28
N ASN A 31 0.34 4.88 17.88
CA ASN A 31 -0.26 5.77 18.88
C ASN A 31 0.46 5.72 20.23
N SER A 32 1.29 4.71 20.51
CA SER A 32 2.12 4.67 21.72
C SER A 32 3.31 5.65 21.66
N SER A 33 3.63 6.17 20.47
CA SER A 33 4.69 7.17 20.29
C SER A 33 4.47 8.38 21.18
N LYS A 34 5.56 8.86 21.78
CA LYS A 34 5.59 10.14 22.53
C LYS A 34 5.60 11.36 21.61
N LEU A 35 5.51 11.13 20.29
CA LEU A 35 5.54 12.16 19.24
C LEU A 35 6.83 12.99 19.28
N THR A 36 7.94 12.35 19.61
CA THR A 36 9.26 13.01 19.62
C THR A 36 9.81 13.11 18.20
N GLU A 37 10.79 14.00 18.00
CA GLU A 37 11.49 14.12 16.71
C GLU A 37 12.26 12.84 16.33
N SER A 38 12.56 11.98 17.31
CA SER A 38 13.24 10.70 17.08
C SER A 38 12.30 9.58 16.58
N ALA A 39 10.98 9.77 16.70
CA ALA A 39 9.99 8.77 16.28
C ALA A 39 10.06 8.51 14.78
N LYS A 40 10.31 7.26 14.41
CA LYS A 40 10.46 6.81 13.02
C LYS A 40 9.66 5.55 12.76
N VAL A 41 9.04 5.50 11.60
CA VAL A 41 8.41 4.28 11.07
C VAL A 41 9.01 3.97 9.71
N LYS A 42 9.45 2.72 9.51
CA LYS A 42 9.94 2.21 8.24
C LYS A 42 9.09 1.01 7.83
N ILE A 43 8.53 1.05 6.64
CA ILE A 43 7.65 -0.02 6.12
C ILE A 43 8.23 -0.51 4.81
N ALA A 44 8.55 -1.80 4.71
CA ALA A 44 8.82 -2.47 3.44
C ALA A 44 7.63 -3.36 3.08
N SER A 45 7.12 -3.26 1.86
CA SER A 45 6.01 -4.08 1.39
C SER A 45 6.10 -4.36 -0.09
N ALA A 46 5.96 -5.63 -0.47
CA ALA A 46 5.93 -6.04 -1.88
C ALA A 46 4.70 -5.52 -2.62
N PHE A 47 3.55 -5.49 -1.92
CA PHE A 47 2.29 -4.94 -2.43
C PHE A 47 1.81 -3.79 -1.57
N PHE A 48 1.25 -2.82 -2.26
CA PHE A 48 0.65 -1.64 -1.66
C PHE A 48 -0.76 -1.45 -2.20
N SER A 49 -1.70 -1.14 -1.32
CA SER A 49 -2.99 -0.61 -1.73
C SER A 49 -3.32 0.69 -1.00
N PRO A 50 -3.94 1.65 -1.70
CA PRO A 50 -4.46 2.87 -1.09
C PRO A 50 -5.32 2.61 0.15
N ALA A 51 -6.24 1.66 0.06
CA ALA A 51 -7.12 1.27 1.15
C ALA A 51 -6.35 0.69 2.36
N GLY A 52 -5.25 -0.04 2.13
CA GLY A 52 -4.37 -0.53 3.20
C GLY A 52 -3.65 0.61 3.90
N PHE A 53 -3.10 1.55 3.13
CA PHE A 53 -2.42 2.70 3.70
C PHE A 53 -3.36 3.55 4.58
N ILE A 54 -4.58 3.81 4.12
CA ILE A 54 -5.56 4.59 4.88
C ILE A 54 -5.91 3.94 6.23
N LYS A 55 -5.95 2.61 6.32
CA LYS A 55 -6.20 1.91 7.59
C LYS A 55 -5.22 2.27 8.70
N ILE A 56 -4.00 2.67 8.36
CA ILE A 56 -2.95 3.02 9.33
C ILE A 56 -2.48 4.49 9.21
N SER A 57 -3.08 5.27 8.31
CA SER A 57 -2.60 6.62 7.99
C SER A 57 -2.77 7.60 9.15
N GLU A 58 -3.86 7.50 9.92
CA GLU A 58 -4.15 8.45 11.01
C GLU A 58 -3.00 8.48 12.04
N PRO A 59 -2.56 7.37 12.65
CA PRO A 59 -1.41 7.42 13.54
C PRO A 59 -0.08 7.70 12.82
N LEU A 60 0.09 7.28 11.56
CA LEU A 60 1.31 7.55 10.80
C LEU A 60 1.55 9.06 10.57
N THR A 61 0.48 9.83 10.36
CA THR A 61 0.62 11.29 10.14
C THR A 61 1.12 12.05 11.35
N LYS A 62 1.09 11.43 12.53
CA LYS A 62 1.60 12.00 13.79
C LYS A 62 3.09 11.69 14.01
N ILE A 63 3.63 10.71 13.30
CA ILE A 63 5.05 10.30 13.42
C ILE A 63 5.93 11.31 12.67
N SER A 64 7.07 11.67 13.25
CA SER A 64 7.96 12.69 12.70
C SER A 64 8.59 12.28 11.37
N LYS A 65 8.89 11.00 11.18
CA LYS A 65 9.45 10.46 9.93
C LYS A 65 8.90 9.09 9.59
N VAL A 66 8.26 8.98 8.43
CA VAL A 66 7.74 7.72 7.89
C VAL A 66 8.38 7.45 6.53
N GLN A 67 8.95 6.27 6.36
CA GLN A 67 9.57 5.82 5.11
C GLN A 67 8.86 4.54 4.64
N ILE A 68 8.35 4.56 3.41
CA ILE A 68 7.67 3.40 2.81
C ILE A 68 8.44 2.96 1.59
N LEU A 69 8.97 1.75 1.63
CA LEU A 69 9.69 1.10 0.55
C LEU A 69 8.77 0.10 -0.15
N LEU A 70 8.39 0.41 -1.36
CA LEU A 70 7.57 -0.45 -2.19
C LEU A 70 8.46 -1.44 -2.95
N GLY A 71 8.12 -2.70 -2.87
CA GLY A 71 8.70 -3.76 -3.67
C GLY A 71 7.77 -4.18 -4.80
N THR A 72 8.16 -5.23 -5.49
CA THR A 72 7.37 -5.92 -6.49
C THR A 72 7.65 -7.42 -6.42
N GLU A 73 6.73 -8.23 -6.94
CA GLU A 73 6.92 -9.66 -7.07
C GLU A 73 6.77 -10.13 -8.53
N PRO A 74 7.40 -11.24 -8.89
CA PRO A 74 7.29 -11.79 -10.23
C PRO A 74 5.85 -12.14 -10.59
N ASN A 75 5.45 -11.85 -11.83
CA ASN A 75 4.18 -12.31 -12.35
C ASN A 75 4.16 -13.84 -12.47
N SER A 76 3.17 -14.48 -11.85
CA SER A 76 3.00 -15.94 -11.85
C SER A 76 2.37 -16.51 -13.14
N ASN A 77 2.35 -15.77 -14.24
CA ASN A 77 1.72 -16.20 -15.48
C ASN A 77 2.46 -17.41 -16.10
N LYS A 78 1.80 -18.55 -16.08
CA LYS A 78 2.30 -19.87 -16.55
C LYS A 78 2.78 -19.91 -18.02
N GLY A 79 2.36 -18.96 -18.87
CA GLY A 79 2.76 -18.89 -20.28
C GLY A 79 4.15 -18.28 -20.57
N GLN A 80 4.91 -17.93 -19.53
CA GLN A 80 6.19 -17.25 -19.69
C GLN A 80 7.40 -18.19 -19.65
N TRP A 81 7.23 -19.44 -19.26
CA TRP A 81 8.32 -20.41 -19.21
C TRP A 81 8.90 -20.74 -20.60
N ASP A 82 8.06 -20.75 -21.64
CA ASP A 82 8.50 -21.00 -23.02
C ASP A 82 9.38 -19.87 -23.57
N LYS A 83 9.15 -18.62 -23.13
CA LYS A 83 9.97 -17.47 -23.51
C LYS A 83 11.35 -17.43 -22.83
N LYS A 84 11.50 -18.09 -21.67
CA LYS A 84 12.76 -18.19 -20.96
C LYS A 84 13.83 -18.96 -21.75
N LEU A 85 13.44 -19.83 -22.65
CA LEU A 85 14.36 -20.61 -23.50
C LEU A 85 15.03 -19.76 -24.60
N GLU A 86 14.44 -18.62 -24.96
CA GLU A 86 14.91 -17.73 -26.05
C GLU A 86 15.67 -16.49 -25.52
N GLU A 87 15.49 -16.13 -24.26
CA GLU A 87 16.10 -14.95 -23.60
C GLU A 87 17.22 -15.37 -22.63
N ASN A 88 18.24 -14.52 -22.51
CA ASN A 88 19.17 -14.71 -21.39
C ASN A 88 18.45 -14.34 -20.05
N GLU A 89 18.84 -14.99 -18.97
CA GLU A 89 18.20 -14.91 -17.67
C GLU A 89 18.10 -13.45 -17.15
N ALA A 90 19.12 -12.64 -17.37
CA ALA A 90 19.14 -11.25 -16.92
C ALA A 90 18.12 -10.38 -17.67
N ALA A 91 18.00 -10.57 -18.99
CA ALA A 91 17.02 -9.86 -19.81
C ALA A 91 15.59 -10.27 -19.43
N PHE A 92 15.37 -11.57 -19.17
CA PHE A 92 14.09 -12.09 -18.69
C PHE A 92 13.68 -11.47 -17.35
N ILE A 93 14.57 -11.48 -16.34
CA ILE A 93 14.31 -10.88 -15.02
C ILE A 93 14.00 -9.38 -15.16
N LYS A 94 14.76 -8.66 -15.96
CA LYS A 94 14.54 -7.23 -16.18
C LYS A 94 13.17 -6.94 -16.78
N ARG A 95 12.75 -7.71 -17.78
CA ARG A 95 11.42 -7.57 -18.40
C ARG A 95 10.30 -7.89 -17.41
N GLN A 96 10.43 -8.98 -16.64
CA GLN A 96 9.47 -9.36 -15.62
C GLN A 96 9.32 -8.27 -14.55
N LEU A 97 10.42 -7.67 -14.12
CA LEU A 97 10.42 -6.58 -13.17
C LEU A 97 9.68 -5.36 -13.72
N GLN A 98 9.96 -4.98 -14.98
CA GLN A 98 9.27 -3.86 -15.64
C GLN A 98 7.75 -4.10 -15.75
N GLU A 99 7.33 -5.29 -16.19
CA GLU A 99 5.92 -5.68 -16.27
C GLU A 99 5.26 -5.63 -14.87
N SER A 100 5.96 -6.05 -13.84
CA SER A 100 5.47 -6.05 -12.46
C SER A 100 5.27 -4.63 -11.93
N ILE A 101 6.20 -3.72 -12.22
CA ILE A 101 6.10 -2.29 -11.90
C ILE A 101 4.88 -1.66 -12.58
N GLU A 102 4.70 -1.89 -13.88
CA GLU A 102 3.55 -1.36 -14.64
C GLU A 102 2.20 -1.89 -14.11
N ASN A 103 2.17 -3.17 -13.71
CA ASN A 103 0.97 -3.76 -13.14
C ASN A 103 0.66 -3.19 -11.75
N GLN A 104 1.68 -2.91 -10.93
CA GLN A 104 1.51 -2.23 -9.65
C GLN A 104 0.93 -0.82 -9.84
N ASP A 105 1.44 -0.06 -10.81
CA ASP A 105 0.94 1.29 -11.11
C ASP A 105 -0.52 1.26 -11.58
N LYS A 106 -0.88 0.31 -12.45
CA LYS A 106 -2.26 0.10 -12.89
C LYS A 106 -3.18 -0.30 -11.72
N TYR A 107 -2.69 -1.16 -10.83
CA TYR A 107 -3.44 -1.60 -9.66
C TYR A 107 -3.71 -0.43 -8.69
N ILE A 108 -2.72 0.39 -8.40
CA ILE A 108 -2.86 1.58 -7.53
C ILE A 108 -3.90 2.54 -8.11
N LYS A 109 -3.84 2.81 -9.43
CA LYS A 109 -4.83 3.67 -10.12
C LYS A 109 -6.23 3.08 -10.03
N LYS A 110 -6.37 1.78 -10.29
CA LYS A 110 -7.65 1.10 -10.23
C LYS A 110 -8.25 1.15 -8.83
N GLU A 111 -7.50 0.83 -7.79
CA GLU A 111 -7.98 0.90 -6.41
C GLU A 111 -8.36 2.33 -6.00
N ARG A 112 -7.59 3.33 -6.44
CA ARG A 112 -7.93 4.73 -6.23
C ARG A 112 -9.31 5.07 -6.80
N ASP A 113 -9.64 4.57 -7.98
CA ASP A 113 -10.90 4.87 -8.66
C ASP A 113 -12.12 4.23 -7.98
N TYR A 114 -11.91 3.20 -7.15
CA TYR A 114 -12.94 2.57 -6.31
C TYR A 114 -13.07 3.19 -4.91
N PHE A 115 -12.39 4.30 -4.65
CA PHE A 115 -12.44 4.94 -3.34
C PHE A 115 -13.85 5.43 -3.01
N PRO A 116 -14.37 5.14 -1.79
CA PRO A 116 -15.70 5.59 -1.39
C PRO A 116 -15.82 7.12 -1.42
N PHE A 117 -16.95 7.62 -1.91
CA PHE A 117 -17.29 9.04 -1.94
C PHE A 117 -17.94 9.50 -0.62
N ASP A 118 -17.39 9.07 0.50
CA ASP A 118 -17.85 9.55 1.81
C ASP A 118 -16.90 10.59 2.40
N GLN A 119 -17.40 11.35 3.36
CA GLN A 119 -16.66 12.46 3.98
C GLN A 119 -15.45 11.95 4.79
N ALA A 120 -15.55 10.78 5.43
CA ALA A 120 -14.50 10.23 6.26
C ALA A 120 -13.31 9.77 5.39
N SER A 121 -13.59 9.04 4.32
CA SER A 121 -12.59 8.61 3.33
C SER A 121 -11.92 9.81 2.67
N SER A 122 -12.69 10.83 2.28
CA SER A 122 -12.16 12.06 1.70
C SER A 122 -11.25 12.81 2.68
N SER A 123 -11.60 12.89 3.96
CA SER A 123 -10.78 13.51 5.00
C SER A 123 -9.46 12.74 5.21
N SER A 124 -9.52 11.42 5.27
CA SER A 124 -8.34 10.56 5.45
C SER A 124 -7.37 10.71 4.28
N VAL A 125 -7.88 10.75 3.03
CA VAL A 125 -7.04 10.97 1.85
C VAL A 125 -6.40 12.36 1.84
N LYS A 126 -7.12 13.41 2.26
CA LYS A 126 -6.56 14.77 2.39
C LYS A 126 -5.43 14.83 3.40
N THR A 127 -5.61 14.20 4.57
CA THR A 127 -4.60 14.13 5.62
C THR A 127 -3.34 13.40 5.12
N MET A 128 -3.52 12.28 4.44
CA MET A 128 -2.45 11.53 3.80
C MET A 128 -1.71 12.36 2.75
N LEU A 129 -2.43 13.03 1.85
CA LEU A 129 -1.84 13.92 0.85
C LEU A 129 -1.00 15.02 1.47
N THR A 130 -1.47 15.62 2.56
CA THR A 130 -0.72 16.63 3.29
C THR A 130 0.59 16.04 3.81
N ALA A 131 0.55 14.88 4.46
CA ALA A 131 1.75 14.21 4.99
C ALA A 131 2.76 13.82 3.90
N LEU A 132 2.28 13.36 2.73
CA LEU A 132 3.14 13.08 1.57
C LEU A 132 3.79 14.35 1.01
N LYS A 133 3.03 15.47 0.92
CA LYS A 133 3.53 16.74 0.37
C LYS A 133 4.48 17.47 1.32
N THR A 134 4.27 17.36 2.61
CA THR A 134 5.17 17.97 3.63
C THR A 134 6.45 17.17 3.84
N GLY A 135 6.53 15.95 3.29
CA GLY A 135 7.71 15.09 3.44
C GLY A 135 7.75 14.31 4.77
N ASN A 136 6.70 14.39 5.59
CA ASN A 136 6.60 13.54 6.78
C ASN A 136 6.52 12.07 6.42
N ILE A 137 5.88 11.77 5.27
CA ILE A 137 5.83 10.43 4.68
C ILE A 137 6.54 10.46 3.35
N GLU A 138 7.64 9.73 3.27
CA GLU A 138 8.38 9.52 2.03
C GLU A 138 8.10 8.12 1.48
N VAL A 139 7.90 8.03 0.17
CA VAL A 139 7.70 6.75 -0.51
C VAL A 139 8.75 6.56 -1.58
N ARG A 140 9.37 5.40 -1.61
CA ARG A 140 10.31 4.98 -2.65
C ARG A 140 9.95 3.61 -3.17
N ARG A 141 10.40 3.29 -4.39
CA ARG A 141 10.22 1.97 -4.99
C ARG A 141 11.58 1.35 -5.33
N TYR A 142 11.75 0.09 -4.94
CA TYR A 142 12.94 -0.66 -5.29
C TYR A 142 12.77 -1.27 -6.67
N GLU A 143 13.61 -0.85 -7.62
CA GLU A 143 13.49 -1.21 -9.04
C GLU A 143 14.71 -1.97 -9.58
N LYS A 144 15.66 -2.35 -8.73
CA LYS A 144 16.85 -3.11 -9.15
C LYS A 144 16.60 -4.61 -9.26
N ASN A 145 15.71 -5.13 -8.41
CA ASN A 145 15.33 -6.54 -8.36
C ASN A 145 13.96 -6.69 -7.69
N PHE A 146 13.41 -7.91 -7.69
CA PHE A 146 12.19 -8.20 -6.93
C PHE A 146 12.43 -8.04 -5.44
N LEU A 147 11.55 -7.31 -4.78
CA LEU A 147 11.56 -7.13 -3.32
C LEU A 147 10.23 -7.63 -2.77
N HIS A 148 10.24 -8.83 -2.20
CA HIS A 148 9.05 -9.48 -1.64
C HIS A 148 9.02 -9.44 -0.10
N ALA A 149 9.60 -8.40 0.50
CA ALA A 149 9.61 -8.22 1.95
C ALA A 149 8.30 -7.61 2.47
N LYS A 150 7.96 -7.95 3.71
CA LYS A 150 6.90 -7.34 4.49
C LYS A 150 7.44 -7.13 5.89
N ALA A 151 7.80 -5.89 6.19
CA ALA A 151 8.37 -5.49 7.47
C ALA A 151 7.84 -4.12 7.90
N TYR A 152 7.50 -4.00 9.16
CA TYR A 152 7.00 -2.78 9.80
C TYR A 152 7.88 -2.50 11.01
N LEU A 153 8.69 -1.48 10.96
CA LEU A 153 9.63 -1.10 12.01
C LEU A 153 9.16 0.20 12.65
N PHE A 154 9.04 0.19 13.97
CA PHE A 154 8.83 1.37 14.79
C PHE A 154 10.02 1.57 15.70
N LYS A 155 10.56 2.79 15.73
CA LYS A 155 11.68 3.16 16.57
C LYS A 155 11.53 4.59 17.06
N GLU A 156 11.69 4.77 18.37
CA GLU A 156 11.76 6.04 19.05
C GLU A 156 12.76 5.94 20.18
N ASP A 157 13.53 6.98 20.46
CA ASP A 157 14.58 6.93 21.48
C ASP A 157 13.97 6.61 22.85
N GLU A 158 14.58 5.65 23.55
CA GLU A 158 14.17 5.16 24.88
C GLU A 158 12.71 4.67 24.96
N HIS A 159 12.07 4.36 23.83
CA HIS A 159 10.70 3.87 23.83
C HIS A 159 10.65 2.34 24.11
N PRO A 160 9.82 1.91 25.07
CA PRO A 160 9.76 0.49 25.44
C PRO A 160 9.10 -0.41 24.38
N GLU A 161 8.32 0.15 23.47
CA GLU A 161 7.61 -0.57 22.41
C GLU A 161 8.39 -0.57 21.06
N ASN A 162 9.67 -0.16 21.07
CA ASN A 162 10.50 -0.30 19.87
C ASN A 162 10.44 -1.74 19.37
N SER A 163 10.11 -1.90 18.09
CA SER A 163 9.87 -3.25 17.56
C SER A 163 9.96 -3.29 16.03
N VAL A 164 10.14 -4.48 15.54
CA VAL A 164 9.94 -4.82 14.14
C VAL A 164 8.92 -5.95 14.02
N ILE A 165 7.97 -5.81 13.11
CA ILE A 165 7.01 -6.86 12.76
C ILE A 165 7.36 -7.35 11.37
N ILE A 166 7.65 -8.64 11.24
CA ILE A 166 8.03 -9.28 9.97
C ILE A 166 7.08 -10.45 9.72
N GLY A 167 6.62 -10.61 8.49
CA GLY A 167 5.75 -11.72 8.14
C GLY A 167 5.25 -11.72 6.71
N SER A 168 4.04 -12.21 6.52
CA SER A 168 3.42 -12.35 5.21
C SER A 168 2.53 -11.17 4.80
N SER A 169 2.13 -10.30 5.74
CA SER A 169 1.17 -9.21 5.51
C SER A 169 1.74 -8.06 4.68
N ASN A 170 1.22 -7.88 3.49
CA ASN A 170 1.46 -6.69 2.67
C ASN A 170 0.71 -5.46 3.20
N LEU A 171 1.17 -4.26 2.82
CA LEU A 171 0.48 -2.99 3.10
C LEU A 171 -0.75 -2.83 2.22
N THR A 172 -1.70 -3.74 2.39
CA THR A 172 -2.99 -3.77 1.69
C THR A 172 -4.13 -3.92 2.70
N ALA A 173 -5.35 -3.53 2.32
CA ALA A 173 -6.49 -3.64 3.21
C ALA A 173 -6.72 -5.07 3.73
N ASN A 174 -6.58 -6.05 2.82
CA ASN A 174 -6.74 -7.47 3.15
C ASN A 174 -5.55 -8.02 3.93
N GLY A 175 -4.32 -7.68 3.56
CA GLY A 175 -3.10 -8.10 4.26
C GLY A 175 -3.04 -7.61 5.70
N LEU A 176 -3.57 -6.40 5.97
CA LEU A 176 -3.58 -5.82 7.31
C LEU A 176 -4.72 -6.32 8.21
N SER A 177 -5.80 -6.91 7.66
CA SER A 177 -6.99 -7.15 8.50
C SER A 177 -7.92 -8.29 8.11
N ALA A 178 -7.79 -8.88 6.93
CA ALA A 178 -8.76 -9.86 6.42
C ALA A 178 -8.17 -11.21 6.01
N ASN A 179 -7.00 -11.21 5.34
CA ASN A 179 -6.35 -12.46 4.98
C ASN A 179 -5.81 -13.17 6.22
N LEU A 180 -5.80 -14.50 6.17
CA LEU A 180 -5.01 -15.31 7.11
C LEU A 180 -3.54 -15.05 6.82
N GLU A 181 -2.86 -14.44 7.76
CA GLU A 181 -1.47 -14.05 7.65
C GLU A 181 -0.69 -14.54 8.87
N LEU A 182 0.62 -14.60 8.76
CA LEU A 182 1.47 -14.88 9.91
C LEU A 182 2.55 -13.82 10.01
N ASN A 183 2.50 -13.03 11.08
CA ASN A 183 3.51 -12.05 11.38
C ASN A 183 4.04 -12.25 12.79
N VAL A 184 5.31 -11.90 12.98
CA VAL A 184 6.00 -12.00 14.26
C VAL A 184 6.52 -10.63 14.65
N SER A 185 6.19 -10.19 15.85
CA SER A 185 6.79 -8.99 16.45
C SER A 185 8.06 -9.37 17.20
N ASN A 186 9.11 -8.57 17.04
CA ASN A 186 10.37 -8.73 17.74
C ASN A 186 10.83 -7.40 18.34
N HIS A 187 11.22 -7.44 19.62
CA HIS A 187 11.65 -6.27 20.41
C HIS A 187 13.16 -6.30 20.72
N ASP A 188 13.90 -7.27 20.19
CA ASP A 188 15.34 -7.36 20.39
C ASP A 188 16.05 -6.19 19.70
N PRO A 189 16.87 -5.40 20.41
CA PRO A 189 17.54 -4.25 19.84
C PRO A 189 18.48 -4.56 18.67
N GLU A 190 19.12 -5.75 18.67
CA GLU A 190 20.01 -6.14 17.58
C GLU A 190 19.21 -6.53 16.34
N VAL A 191 18.07 -7.23 16.49
CA VAL A 191 17.17 -7.56 15.36
C VAL A 191 16.57 -6.29 14.76
N ILE A 192 16.16 -5.33 15.59
CA ILE A 192 15.66 -4.03 15.13
C ILE A 192 16.73 -3.30 14.35
N LYS A 193 17.94 -3.23 14.87
CA LYS A 193 19.08 -2.55 14.25
C LYS A 193 19.49 -3.20 12.91
N GLU A 194 19.59 -4.52 12.86
CA GLU A 194 19.93 -5.24 11.63
C GLU A 194 18.86 -5.05 10.56
N THR A 195 17.57 -5.08 10.95
CA THR A 195 16.45 -4.82 10.03
C THR A 195 16.47 -3.38 9.55
N GLU A 196 16.76 -2.41 10.42
CA GLU A 196 16.90 -1.01 10.03
C GLU A 196 18.04 -0.82 9.04
N GLN A 197 19.21 -1.41 9.28
CA GLN A 197 20.36 -1.34 8.36
C GLN A 197 20.06 -2.00 7.01
N TRP A 198 19.34 -3.12 7.01
CA TRP A 198 18.87 -3.75 5.79
C TRP A 198 17.94 -2.83 5.00
N PHE A 199 16.96 -2.22 5.68
CA PHE A 199 16.02 -1.29 5.06
C PHE A 199 16.76 -0.09 4.46
N ASP A 200 17.69 0.52 5.20
CA ASP A 200 18.42 1.72 4.77
C ASP A 200 19.28 1.46 3.52
N ARG A 201 19.92 0.31 3.40
CA ARG A 201 20.64 -0.07 2.18
C ARG A 201 19.72 -0.12 0.96
N LEU A 202 18.54 -0.74 1.10
CA LEU A 202 17.58 -0.81 -0.01
C LEU A 202 16.94 0.55 -0.31
N TRP A 203 16.73 1.34 0.72
CA TRP A 203 16.21 2.70 0.60
C TRP A 203 17.14 3.60 -0.22
N ASP A 204 18.42 3.55 0.05
CA ASP A 204 19.44 4.33 -0.68
C ASP A 204 19.56 3.91 -2.15
N GLU A 205 19.27 2.66 -2.45
CA GLU A 205 19.25 2.10 -3.80
C GLU A 205 17.94 2.29 -4.55
N SER A 206 16.89 2.73 -3.89
CA SER A 206 15.54 2.86 -4.43
C SER A 206 15.30 4.21 -5.09
N VAL A 207 14.26 4.29 -5.93
CA VAL A 207 13.86 5.53 -6.61
C VAL A 207 12.68 6.19 -5.89
N PRO A 208 12.62 7.54 -5.84
CA PRO A 208 11.45 8.24 -5.31
C PRO A 208 10.18 7.84 -6.06
N PHE A 209 9.10 7.59 -5.34
CA PHE A 209 7.80 7.27 -5.89
C PHE A 209 6.77 8.33 -5.49
N ASN A 210 6.26 9.08 -6.50
CA ASN A 210 5.31 10.16 -6.25
C ASN A 210 3.89 9.62 -6.02
N LEU A 211 3.68 9.00 -4.85
CA LEU A 211 2.37 8.47 -4.48
C LEU A 211 1.31 9.60 -4.38
N ALA A 212 1.70 10.82 -4.01
CA ALA A 212 0.79 11.95 -3.92
C ALA A 212 0.06 12.23 -5.23
N SER A 213 0.75 12.13 -6.38
CA SER A 213 0.16 12.40 -7.69
C SER A 213 -1.03 11.50 -8.02
N TYR A 214 -1.02 10.25 -7.55
CA TYR A 214 -2.13 9.31 -7.77
C TYR A 214 -3.41 9.74 -7.04
N PHE A 215 -3.28 10.41 -5.90
CA PHE A 215 -4.41 10.84 -5.08
C PHE A 215 -4.85 12.26 -5.36
N GLU A 216 -3.98 13.12 -5.86
CA GLU A 216 -4.32 14.49 -6.26
C GLU A 216 -5.44 14.51 -7.30
N GLU A 217 -5.46 13.54 -8.19
CA GLU A 217 -6.50 13.40 -9.21
C GLU A 217 -7.90 13.23 -8.61
N ILE A 218 -8.04 12.67 -7.38
CA ILE A 218 -9.33 12.53 -6.69
C ILE A 218 -9.93 13.92 -6.37
N PHE A 219 -9.07 14.90 -6.05
CA PHE A 219 -9.49 16.25 -5.68
C PHE A 219 -9.48 17.23 -6.85
N THR A 220 -9.19 16.76 -8.06
CA THR A 220 -9.31 17.58 -9.25
C THR A 220 -10.80 17.92 -9.47
N PRO A 221 -11.15 19.20 -9.60
CA PRO A 221 -12.53 19.59 -9.86
C PRO A 221 -13.06 18.86 -11.11
N ARG A 222 -14.17 18.18 -10.96
CA ARG A 222 -14.85 17.48 -12.06
C ARG A 222 -16.10 18.27 -12.46
N ASP A 223 -16.45 18.18 -13.73
CA ASP A 223 -17.73 18.70 -14.19
C ASP A 223 -18.88 18.05 -13.39
N PRO A 224 -19.83 18.85 -12.84
CA PRO A 224 -20.97 18.31 -12.09
C PRO A 224 -21.78 17.26 -12.87
N PHE A 225 -21.85 17.36 -14.18
CA PHE A 225 -22.50 16.37 -15.03
C PHE A 225 -21.78 15.01 -15.02
N VAL A 226 -20.45 15.04 -15.00
CA VAL A 226 -19.62 13.83 -14.89
C VAL A 226 -19.82 13.14 -13.54
N ILE A 227 -19.91 13.93 -12.45
CA ILE A 227 -20.22 13.42 -11.11
C ILE A 227 -21.60 12.79 -11.11
N PHE A 228 -22.59 13.45 -11.70
CA PHE A 228 -23.95 12.94 -11.85
C PHE A 228 -24.00 11.61 -12.60
N LEU A 229 -23.28 11.49 -13.72
CA LEU A 229 -23.18 10.24 -14.48
C LEU A 229 -22.54 9.11 -13.65
N LYS A 230 -21.52 9.42 -12.88
CA LYS A 230 -20.88 8.42 -12.01
C LYS A 230 -21.83 7.94 -10.90
N VAL A 231 -22.57 8.85 -10.27
CA VAL A 231 -23.60 8.50 -9.28
C VAL A 231 -24.69 7.63 -9.89
N LEU A 232 -25.17 7.96 -11.08
CA LEU A 232 -26.15 7.14 -11.79
C LEU A 232 -25.59 5.74 -12.11
N TRP A 233 -24.32 5.65 -12.51
CA TRP A 233 -23.67 4.37 -12.77
C TRP A 233 -23.52 3.51 -11.50
N GLU A 234 -23.14 4.11 -10.38
CA GLU A 234 -23.05 3.41 -9.08
C GLU A 234 -24.43 2.91 -8.60
N LEU A 235 -25.48 3.66 -8.88
CA LEU A 235 -26.84 3.31 -8.45
C LEU A 235 -27.53 2.29 -9.37
N TYR A 236 -27.26 2.36 -10.67
CA TYR A 236 -28.04 1.64 -11.69
C TYR A 236 -27.17 0.90 -12.70
N GLY A 237 -25.87 0.94 -12.58
CA GLY A 237 -24.94 0.39 -13.59
C GLY A 237 -25.05 -1.12 -13.76
N GLU A 238 -25.34 -1.86 -12.69
CA GLU A 238 -25.54 -3.30 -12.75
C GLU A 238 -26.84 -3.64 -13.50
N GLU A 239 -27.94 -2.92 -13.23
CA GLU A 239 -29.20 -3.09 -13.93
C GLU A 239 -29.08 -2.79 -15.43
N VAL A 240 -28.38 -1.71 -15.77
CA VAL A 240 -28.12 -1.30 -17.15
C VAL A 240 -27.23 -2.32 -17.87
N LEU A 241 -26.24 -2.90 -17.19
CA LEU A 241 -25.40 -3.95 -17.74
C LEU A 241 -26.16 -5.25 -17.97
N GLU A 242 -27.04 -5.65 -17.04
CA GLU A 242 -27.89 -6.84 -17.19
C GLU A 242 -28.88 -6.69 -18.37
N GLU A 243 -29.56 -5.53 -18.49
CA GLU A 243 -30.41 -5.22 -19.62
C GLU A 243 -29.62 -5.22 -20.96
N TYR A 244 -28.41 -4.62 -20.97
CA TYR A 244 -27.56 -4.57 -22.15
C TYR A 244 -27.07 -5.97 -22.58
N ILE A 245 -26.77 -6.84 -21.63
CA ILE A 245 -26.37 -8.23 -21.90
C ILE A 245 -27.57 -9.07 -22.41
N GLN A 246 -28.77 -8.79 -21.92
CA GLN A 246 -29.98 -9.50 -22.34
C GLN A 246 -30.52 -8.98 -23.68
N ASP A 247 -30.40 -7.71 -23.98
CA ASP A 247 -30.92 -7.10 -25.20
C ASP A 247 -29.85 -6.86 -26.26
N LYS A 248 -29.38 -7.94 -26.90
CA LYS A 248 -28.38 -7.92 -28.00
C LYS A 248 -28.83 -7.16 -29.28
N LYS A 249 -29.93 -6.43 -29.26
CA LYS A 249 -30.57 -5.89 -30.47
C LYS A 249 -30.17 -4.46 -30.83
N LEU A 250 -29.53 -3.70 -29.95
CA LEU A 250 -29.11 -2.33 -30.24
C LEU A 250 -27.61 -2.15 -29.92
N PRO A 251 -26.71 -2.32 -30.93
CA PRO A 251 -25.31 -2.01 -30.71
C PRO A 251 -25.17 -0.51 -30.42
N LEU A 252 -24.52 -0.18 -29.30
CA LEU A 252 -24.15 1.19 -29.00
C LEU A 252 -23.38 1.80 -30.16
N THR A 253 -23.72 3.02 -30.56
CA THR A 253 -22.90 3.78 -31.49
C THR A 253 -21.51 4.04 -30.89
N ASP A 254 -20.52 4.33 -31.72
CA ASP A 254 -19.16 4.58 -31.22
C ASP A 254 -19.13 5.76 -30.24
N PHE A 255 -19.97 6.78 -30.44
CA PHE A 255 -20.15 7.89 -29.50
C PHE A 255 -20.66 7.40 -28.12
N GLN A 256 -21.63 6.51 -28.10
CA GLN A 256 -22.19 5.94 -26.87
C GLN A 256 -21.18 5.02 -26.17
N LYS A 257 -20.43 4.20 -26.92
CA LYS A 257 -19.32 3.39 -26.38
C LYS A 257 -18.25 4.24 -25.73
N HIS A 258 -17.82 5.30 -26.40
CA HIS A 258 -16.86 6.26 -25.83
C HIS A 258 -17.40 6.99 -24.62
N GLY A 259 -18.72 7.27 -24.57
CA GLY A 259 -19.39 7.83 -23.39
C GLY A 259 -19.35 6.87 -22.18
N VAL A 260 -19.69 5.60 -22.38
CA VAL A 260 -19.63 4.56 -21.36
C VAL A 260 -18.19 4.32 -20.92
N GLU A 261 -17.24 4.16 -21.84
CA GLU A 261 -15.81 4.00 -21.50
C GLU A 261 -15.24 5.19 -20.71
N ARG A 262 -15.67 6.42 -21.06
CA ARG A 262 -15.27 7.61 -20.31
C ARG A 262 -15.89 7.63 -18.91
N ALA A 263 -17.15 7.27 -18.79
CA ALA A 263 -17.82 7.17 -17.48
C ALA A 263 -17.18 6.11 -16.58
N LEU A 264 -16.72 4.99 -17.16
CA LEU A 264 -16.02 3.91 -16.44
C LEU A 264 -14.59 4.27 -16.02
N ARG A 265 -13.97 5.29 -16.65
CA ARG A 265 -12.60 5.75 -16.33
C ARG A 265 -12.57 6.95 -15.38
N LEU A 266 -13.73 7.47 -14.98
CA LEU A 266 -13.88 8.59 -14.04
C LEU A 266 -14.11 8.10 -12.62
#